data_66707a0253ddca763625d55fce8d5eb2
#
_entry.id   66707a0253ddca763625d55fce8d5eb2
#
_cell.length_a   1.000
_cell.length_b   1.000
_cell.length_c   1.000
_cell.angle_alpha   90.00
_cell.angle_beta   90.00
_cell.angle_gamma   90.00
#
_symmetry.space_group_name_H-M   'P 1'
#
loop_
_entity.id
_entity.type
_entity.pdbx_description
1 polymer ?
#
loop_
_entity_poly.entity_id
_entity_poly.type
_entity_poly.pdbx_seq_one_letter_code
_entity_poly.pdbx_strand_id
1 'polypeptide(L)'
;ELSQNIDLLHRLLPLGKSFDLITRDLRLGETPAFWLGINGFCNTEILQQIFSDLQDPHYTLDSEIRDLPGYVQSRLGYAQVSLTSSVDDILQNLLSGPSILLVDGFDQAVIIDVRTYPVRSISEPDTERSTRGARDGFVETLLFNTNLIRRRVRSAKLTFSICTLGTESRTDVAIAYLADQVNEELLEALKQKLSRLQITSLTM
;
A
#
# COMPACT_ATOMS: atom_id res chain seq x y z
N GLU A 1 5.86 -22.33 -0.04
CA GLU A 1 5.80 -21.92 -1.44
C GLU A 1 5.24 -20.51 -1.56
N LEU A 2 5.83 -19.69 -2.41
CA LEU A 2 5.44 -18.27 -2.58
C LEU A 2 3.95 -18.13 -2.91
N SER A 3 3.41 -18.95 -3.79
CA SER A 3 1.99 -18.95 -4.17
C SER A 3 1.05 -19.10 -2.98
N GLN A 4 1.36 -20.00 -2.05
CA GLN A 4 0.54 -20.23 -0.85
C GLN A 4 0.56 -19.01 0.09
N ASN A 5 1.71 -18.34 0.19
CA ASN A 5 1.84 -17.13 0.99
C ASN A 5 1.06 -15.96 0.36
N ILE A 6 1.10 -15.84 -0.97
CA ILE A 6 0.31 -14.85 -1.71
C ILE A 6 -1.20 -15.12 -1.52
N ASP A 7 -1.64 -16.37 -1.63
CA ASP A 7 -3.04 -16.76 -1.40
C ASP A 7 -3.49 -16.46 0.03
N LEU A 8 -2.61 -16.64 1.00
CA LEU A 8 -2.88 -16.26 2.39
C LEU A 8 -3.07 -14.75 2.53
N LEU A 9 -2.19 -13.95 1.91
CA LEU A 9 -2.30 -12.49 1.92
C LEU A 9 -3.58 -12.02 1.23
N HIS A 10 -4.01 -12.63 0.13
CA HIS A 10 -5.29 -12.33 -0.54
C HIS A 10 -6.51 -12.61 0.36
N ARG A 11 -6.43 -13.59 1.26
CA ARG A 11 -7.51 -13.86 2.23
C ARG A 11 -7.53 -12.88 3.39
N LEU A 12 -6.39 -12.36 3.79
CA LEU A 12 -6.25 -11.46 4.94
C LEU A 12 -6.43 -9.99 4.58
N LEU A 13 -6.04 -9.61 3.37
CA LEU A 13 -6.01 -8.23 2.87
C LEU A 13 -6.91 -8.10 1.63
N PRO A 14 -7.54 -6.95 1.38
CA PRO A 14 -8.34 -6.69 0.18
C PRO A 14 -7.44 -6.40 -1.04
N LEU A 15 -6.48 -7.29 -1.33
CA LEU A 15 -5.59 -7.16 -2.48
C LEU A 15 -6.40 -7.22 -3.79
N GLY A 16 -6.10 -6.31 -4.72
CA GLY A 16 -6.84 -6.15 -5.96
C GLY A 16 -8.25 -5.51 -5.82
N LYS A 17 -8.73 -5.30 -4.58
CA LYS A 17 -10.00 -4.62 -4.29
C LYS A 17 -9.81 -3.22 -3.74
N SER A 18 -8.76 -3.02 -2.93
CA SER A 18 -8.41 -1.73 -2.36
C SER A 18 -7.30 -1.08 -3.19
N PHE A 19 -7.54 0.10 -3.74
CA PHE A 19 -6.59 0.75 -4.64
C PHE A 19 -5.31 1.24 -3.94
N ASP A 20 -5.32 1.35 -2.63
CA ASP A 20 -4.17 1.76 -1.86
C ASP A 20 -3.17 0.62 -1.56
N LEU A 21 -3.56 -0.64 -1.78
CA LEU A 21 -2.67 -1.80 -1.67
C LEU A 21 -2.08 -2.13 -3.05
N ILE A 22 -0.78 -1.94 -3.19
CA ILE A 22 -0.06 -2.19 -4.44
C ILE A 22 0.78 -3.44 -4.31
N THR A 23 0.71 -4.29 -5.31
CA THR A 23 1.50 -5.51 -5.42
C THR A 23 2.34 -5.51 -6.70
N ARG A 24 3.49 -6.17 -6.65
CA ARG A 24 4.33 -6.43 -7.83
C ARG A 24 4.94 -7.82 -7.76
N ASP A 25 4.83 -8.54 -8.85
CA ASP A 25 5.64 -9.73 -9.09
C ASP A 25 7.03 -9.29 -9.55
N LEU A 26 8.05 -9.85 -8.92
CA LEU A 26 9.46 -9.55 -9.17
C LEU A 26 10.23 -10.84 -9.43
N ARG A 27 11.42 -10.70 -9.97
CA ARG A 27 12.42 -11.76 -10.02
C ARG A 27 13.73 -11.27 -9.46
N LEU A 28 14.28 -12.03 -8.53
CA LEU A 28 15.61 -11.82 -7.97
C LEU A 28 16.56 -12.84 -8.63
N GLY A 29 17.16 -12.46 -9.77
CA GLY A 29 17.74 -13.44 -10.66
C GLY A 29 16.68 -14.37 -11.23
N GLU A 30 16.82 -15.68 -11.01
CA GLU A 30 15.83 -16.70 -11.41
C GLU A 30 14.75 -16.94 -10.35
N THR A 31 14.94 -16.45 -9.13
CA THR A 31 14.02 -16.70 -7.99
C THR A 31 12.81 -15.79 -8.05
N PRO A 32 11.57 -16.32 -8.10
CA PRO A 32 10.36 -15.51 -8.01
C PRO A 32 10.25 -14.79 -6.68
N ALA A 33 9.74 -13.57 -6.73
CA ALA A 33 9.47 -12.78 -5.53
C ALA A 33 8.18 -11.96 -5.70
N PHE A 34 7.58 -11.59 -4.60
CA PHE A 34 6.36 -10.80 -4.55
C PHE A 34 6.51 -9.64 -3.60
N TRP A 35 6.29 -8.44 -4.09
CA TRP A 35 6.35 -7.22 -3.30
C TRP A 35 4.94 -6.68 -3.04
N LEU A 36 4.74 -6.15 -1.83
CA LEU A 36 3.49 -5.57 -1.37
C LEU A 36 3.77 -4.29 -0.58
N GLY A 37 3.05 -3.22 -0.89
CA GLY A 37 3.16 -1.94 -0.20
C GLY A 37 1.88 -1.13 -0.23
N ILE A 38 1.87 -0.04 0.53
CA ILE A 38 0.76 0.93 0.54
C ILE A 38 1.14 2.12 -0.36
N ASN A 39 0.24 2.45 -1.27
CA ASN A 39 0.38 3.55 -2.21
C ASN A 39 0.60 4.88 -1.47
N GLY A 40 1.69 5.55 -1.79
CA GLY A 40 2.05 6.85 -1.20
C GLY A 40 2.65 6.79 0.21
N PHE A 41 2.90 5.60 0.78
CA PHE A 41 3.63 5.47 2.04
C PHE A 41 5.13 5.26 1.86
N CYS A 42 5.55 4.76 0.71
CA CYS A 42 6.96 4.54 0.39
C CYS A 42 7.54 5.70 -0.43
N ASN A 43 8.80 6.04 -0.18
CA ASN A 43 9.56 6.91 -1.06
C ASN A 43 9.75 6.20 -2.41
N THR A 44 9.17 6.76 -3.46
CA THR A 44 9.13 6.14 -4.79
C THR A 44 10.54 6.04 -5.41
N GLU A 45 11.39 7.05 -5.19
CA GLU A 45 12.76 7.07 -5.74
C GLU A 45 13.62 5.99 -5.08
N ILE A 46 13.57 5.90 -3.75
CA ILE A 46 14.30 4.86 -3.00
C ILE A 46 13.78 3.48 -3.37
N LEU A 47 12.46 3.31 -3.48
CA LEU A 47 11.86 2.03 -3.85
C LEU A 47 12.25 1.59 -5.25
N GLN A 48 12.31 2.53 -6.21
CA GLN A 48 12.77 2.25 -7.57
C GLN A 48 14.26 1.82 -7.58
N GLN A 49 15.09 2.47 -6.78
CA GLN A 49 16.49 2.08 -6.63
C GLN A 49 16.61 0.68 -6.03
N ILE A 50 15.85 0.37 -4.98
CA ILE A 50 15.80 -0.96 -4.36
C ILE A 50 15.42 -2.03 -5.39
N PHE A 51 14.40 -1.80 -6.20
CA PHE A 51 14.02 -2.76 -7.24
C PHE A 51 15.11 -2.93 -8.29
N SER A 52 15.78 -1.84 -8.68
CA SER A 52 16.91 -1.90 -9.60
C SER A 52 18.06 -2.74 -9.02
N ASP A 53 18.42 -2.49 -7.76
CA ASP A 53 19.53 -3.17 -7.09
C ASP A 53 19.22 -4.68 -6.85
N LEU A 54 17.97 -5.00 -6.53
CA LEU A 54 17.54 -6.38 -6.34
C LEU A 54 17.47 -7.19 -7.65
N GLN A 55 17.22 -6.51 -8.77
CA GLN A 55 17.06 -7.14 -10.08
C GLN A 55 18.31 -7.06 -10.96
N ASP A 56 19.40 -6.46 -10.48
CA ASP A 56 20.63 -6.29 -11.26
C ASP A 56 21.28 -7.64 -11.61
N PRO A 57 21.34 -8.02 -12.89
CA PRO A 57 21.88 -9.29 -13.35
C PRO A 57 23.41 -9.43 -13.13
N HIS A 58 24.15 -8.33 -12.99
CA HIS A 58 25.59 -8.36 -12.76
C HIS A 58 25.98 -8.88 -11.38
N TYR A 59 25.02 -8.98 -10.50
CA TYR A 59 25.20 -9.41 -9.11
C TYR A 59 24.46 -10.70 -8.76
N THR A 60 23.83 -11.34 -9.71
CA THR A 60 23.32 -12.70 -9.53
C THR A 60 24.51 -13.66 -9.47
N LEU A 61 25.05 -13.84 -8.28
CA LEU A 61 25.89 -14.99 -7.99
C LEU A 61 25.01 -16.22 -8.08
N ASP A 62 25.29 -17.08 -9.06
CA ASP A 62 24.74 -18.42 -9.26
C ASP A 62 23.28 -18.64 -8.82
N SER A 63 22.44 -18.75 -9.81
CA SER A 63 21.12 -19.38 -9.97
C SER A 63 20.20 -19.66 -8.77
N GLU A 64 20.65 -19.59 -7.52
CA GLU A 64 19.82 -19.77 -6.32
C GLU A 64 20.28 -18.87 -5.17
N ILE A 65 19.40 -18.00 -4.71
CA ILE A 65 19.60 -17.25 -3.47
C ILE A 65 19.54 -18.26 -2.32
N ARG A 66 20.69 -18.57 -1.69
CA ARG A 66 20.77 -19.55 -0.59
C ARG A 66 20.66 -18.90 0.79
N ASP A 67 20.99 -17.64 0.89
CA ASP A 67 20.99 -16.86 2.14
C ASP A 67 20.23 -15.54 1.90
N LEU A 68 18.94 -15.53 2.22
CA LEU A 68 18.11 -14.34 2.07
C LEU A 68 18.59 -13.17 2.96
N PRO A 69 18.91 -13.35 4.25
CA PRO A 69 19.44 -12.26 5.07
C PRO A 69 20.71 -11.63 4.49
N GLY A 70 21.70 -12.43 4.12
CA GLY A 70 22.96 -11.96 3.53
C GLY A 70 22.74 -11.27 2.18
N TYR A 71 21.88 -11.82 1.33
CA TYR A 71 21.51 -11.22 0.05
C TYR A 71 20.90 -9.83 0.26
N VAL A 72 19.88 -9.73 1.10
CA VAL A 72 19.16 -8.47 1.37
C VAL A 72 20.10 -7.44 1.99
N GLN A 73 20.92 -7.83 2.97
CA GLN A 73 21.86 -6.95 3.63
C GLN A 73 22.94 -6.40 2.68
N SER A 74 23.40 -7.21 1.74
CA SER A 74 24.39 -6.78 0.73
C SER A 74 23.84 -5.82 -0.30
N ARG A 75 22.50 -5.82 -0.54
CA ARG A 75 21.84 -5.04 -1.58
C ARG A 75 21.14 -3.79 -1.06
N LEU A 76 20.59 -3.84 0.13
CA LEU A 76 19.77 -2.78 0.69
C LEU A 76 20.52 -2.00 1.79
N GLY A 77 21.75 -1.58 1.52
CA GLY A 77 22.64 -0.96 2.50
C GLY A 77 22.14 0.35 3.12
N TYR A 78 21.14 1.01 2.55
CA TYR A 78 20.59 2.29 3.04
C TYR A 78 19.13 2.23 3.50
N ALA A 79 18.49 1.08 3.44
CA ALA A 79 17.14 0.88 3.93
C ALA A 79 17.16 0.14 5.27
N GLN A 80 16.25 0.49 6.18
CA GLN A 80 16.02 -0.34 7.34
C GLN A 80 15.31 -1.62 6.90
N VAL A 81 15.98 -2.75 7.11
CA VAL A 81 15.50 -4.05 6.71
C VAL A 81 15.43 -4.96 7.92
N SER A 82 14.34 -5.68 8.06
CA SER A 82 14.18 -6.75 9.05
C SER A 82 13.48 -7.95 8.41
N LEU A 83 13.63 -9.11 9.06
CA LEU A 83 13.06 -10.37 8.62
C LEU A 83 12.06 -10.87 9.64
N THR A 84 10.97 -11.45 9.19
CA THR A 84 9.98 -12.11 10.05
C THR A 84 9.32 -13.29 9.34
N SER A 85 9.00 -14.32 10.11
CA SER A 85 8.14 -15.44 9.67
C SER A 85 6.71 -15.33 10.23
N SER A 86 6.43 -14.28 11.01
CA SER A 86 5.13 -14.05 11.62
C SER A 86 4.20 -13.30 10.66
N VAL A 87 3.04 -13.86 10.38
CA VAL A 87 2.00 -13.21 9.56
C VAL A 87 1.47 -11.96 10.24
N ASP A 88 1.33 -11.99 11.56
CA ASP A 88 0.85 -10.82 12.32
C ASP A 88 1.84 -9.66 12.23
N ASP A 89 3.15 -9.93 12.31
CA ASP A 89 4.19 -8.92 12.14
C ASP A 89 4.20 -8.36 10.70
N ILE A 90 4.00 -9.21 9.69
CA ILE A 90 3.86 -8.79 8.29
C ILE A 90 2.71 -7.80 8.16
N LEU A 91 1.53 -8.15 8.67
CA LEU A 91 0.35 -7.28 8.59
C LEU A 91 0.54 -5.99 9.38
N GLN A 92 1.07 -6.06 10.60
CA GLN A 92 1.32 -4.89 11.43
C GLN A 92 2.30 -3.91 10.77
N ASN A 93 3.40 -4.42 10.23
CA ASN A 93 4.39 -3.60 9.54
C ASN A 93 3.80 -2.99 8.27
N LEU A 94 3.20 -3.79 7.39
CA LEU A 94 2.56 -3.30 6.16
C LEU A 94 1.59 -2.15 6.46
N LEU A 95 0.65 -2.38 7.38
CA LEU A 95 -0.39 -1.40 7.72
C LEU A 95 0.15 -0.17 8.46
N SER A 96 1.37 -0.23 8.97
CA SER A 96 2.09 0.91 9.54
C SER A 96 2.98 1.65 8.53
N GLY A 97 3.17 1.10 7.31
CA GLY A 97 3.79 1.77 6.18
C GLY A 97 5.01 1.12 5.53
N PRO A 98 5.83 0.28 6.20
CA PRO A 98 6.86 -0.49 5.53
C PRO A 98 6.31 -1.34 4.40
N SER A 99 7.13 -1.64 3.41
CA SER A 99 6.79 -2.61 2.37
C SER A 99 7.27 -4.01 2.73
N ILE A 100 6.65 -5.01 2.13
CA ILE A 100 6.92 -6.42 2.35
C ILE A 100 7.43 -7.05 1.06
N LEU A 101 8.49 -7.84 1.15
CA LEU A 101 9.01 -8.65 0.05
C LEU A 101 9.00 -10.11 0.48
N LEU A 102 8.29 -10.94 -0.27
CA LEU A 102 8.30 -12.39 -0.16
C LEU A 102 9.16 -12.96 -1.27
N VAL A 103 10.02 -13.93 -0.95
CA VAL A 103 10.92 -14.57 -1.91
C VAL A 103 10.64 -16.07 -1.92
N ASP A 104 10.53 -16.68 -3.08
CA ASP A 104 10.25 -18.11 -3.17
C ASP A 104 11.40 -18.95 -2.56
N GLY A 105 11.03 -20.05 -1.92
CA GLY A 105 11.99 -20.92 -1.22
C GLY A 105 12.35 -20.48 0.20
N PHE A 106 11.88 -19.32 0.68
CA PHE A 106 12.14 -18.83 2.03
C PHE A 106 10.85 -18.78 2.87
N ASP A 107 11.00 -19.02 4.16
CA ASP A 107 9.93 -18.97 5.16
C ASP A 107 9.83 -17.62 5.86
N GLN A 108 10.72 -16.69 5.53
CA GLN A 108 10.78 -15.35 6.08
C GLN A 108 10.39 -14.31 5.03
N ALA A 109 9.61 -13.33 5.47
CA ALA A 109 9.34 -12.11 4.72
C ALA A 109 10.40 -11.05 5.04
N VAL A 110 10.78 -10.27 4.06
CA VAL A 110 11.64 -9.08 4.22
C VAL A 110 10.74 -7.87 4.40
N ILE A 111 10.91 -7.19 5.52
CA ILE A 111 10.26 -5.90 5.80
C ILE A 111 11.25 -4.81 5.41
N ILE A 112 10.85 -3.93 4.50
CA ILE A 112 11.69 -2.84 3.98
C ILE A 112 11.05 -1.51 4.40
N ASP A 113 11.71 -0.81 5.33
CA ASP A 113 11.23 0.49 5.82
C ASP A 113 11.86 1.64 5.04
N VAL A 114 11.12 2.10 4.04
CA VAL A 114 11.42 3.30 3.24
C VAL A 114 10.27 4.30 3.33
N ARG A 115 9.64 4.34 4.50
CA ARG A 115 8.47 5.20 4.71
C ARG A 115 8.78 6.67 4.49
N THR A 116 7.96 7.28 3.68
CA THR A 116 7.86 8.74 3.57
C THR A 116 6.39 9.09 3.63
N TYR A 117 5.91 9.45 4.80
CA TYR A 117 4.53 9.93 4.88
C TYR A 117 4.43 11.23 4.10
N PRO A 118 3.42 11.37 3.23
CA PRO A 118 3.15 12.66 2.63
C PRO A 118 2.86 13.65 3.74
N VAL A 119 3.79 14.57 3.95
CA VAL A 119 3.67 15.63 4.95
C VAL A 119 3.30 16.88 4.19
N ARG A 120 2.10 17.38 4.42
CA ARG A 120 1.77 18.76 4.07
C ARG A 120 2.50 19.70 5.04
N SER A 121 2.96 20.86 4.55
CA SER A 121 3.20 22.00 5.43
C SER A 121 1.90 22.26 6.18
N ILE A 122 1.96 22.25 7.51
CA ILE A 122 0.80 22.36 8.40
C ILE A 122 0.11 23.69 8.15
N SER A 123 -0.98 23.72 7.38
CA SER A 123 -1.92 24.83 7.35
C SER A 123 -3.22 24.34 7.99
N GLU A 124 -3.57 24.95 9.13
CA GLU A 124 -4.91 24.76 9.71
C GLU A 124 -5.94 25.39 8.77
N PRO A 125 -7.11 24.78 8.56
CA PRO A 125 -8.24 25.45 7.93
C PRO A 125 -8.59 26.70 8.76
N ASP A 126 -8.69 27.85 8.12
CA ASP A 126 -8.96 29.12 8.83
C ASP A 126 -10.35 29.18 9.47
N THR A 127 -11.28 28.35 9.03
CA THR A 127 -12.71 28.39 9.39
C THR A 127 -13.13 27.38 10.45
N GLU A 128 -12.39 26.29 10.67
CA GLU A 128 -12.75 25.25 11.66
C GLU A 128 -11.51 24.82 12.47
N ARG A 129 -11.08 25.71 13.37
CA ARG A 129 -9.97 25.40 14.28
C ARG A 129 -10.43 24.50 15.42
N SER A 130 -9.93 23.27 15.46
CA SER A 130 -10.08 22.39 16.60
C SER A 130 -9.20 22.88 17.76
N THR A 131 -9.81 23.17 18.91
CA THR A 131 -9.09 23.56 20.13
C THR A 131 -8.37 22.37 20.78
N ARG A 132 -8.78 21.13 20.50
CA ARG A 132 -8.13 19.88 20.91
C ARG A 132 -8.32 18.82 19.82
N GLY A 133 -7.24 18.17 19.37
CA GLY A 133 -7.31 17.06 18.41
C GLY A 133 -6.25 17.16 17.32
N ALA A 134 -6.35 16.26 16.35
CA ALA A 134 -5.48 16.24 15.20
C ALA A 134 -5.78 17.45 14.30
N ARG A 135 -4.72 18.16 13.91
CA ARG A 135 -4.80 19.36 13.06
C ARG A 135 -4.61 19.07 11.57
N ASP A 136 -4.61 17.79 11.19
CA ASP A 136 -4.52 17.34 9.83
C ASP A 136 -5.92 17.18 9.23
N GLY A 137 -6.25 17.96 8.24
CA GLY A 137 -7.48 17.91 7.44
C GLY A 137 -7.27 17.28 6.06
N PHE A 138 -8.36 16.99 5.38
CA PHE A 138 -8.32 16.56 3.99
C PHE A 138 -7.82 17.71 3.09
N VAL A 139 -7.20 17.30 1.98
CA VAL A 139 -6.63 18.19 0.98
C VAL A 139 -7.18 17.82 -0.41
N GLU A 140 -6.81 18.58 -1.42
CA GLU A 140 -7.31 18.39 -2.80
C GLU A 140 -6.84 17.06 -3.43
N THR A 141 -5.78 16.45 -2.91
CA THR A 141 -5.22 15.22 -3.46
C THR A 141 -5.81 13.99 -2.77
N LEU A 142 -6.57 13.19 -3.52
CA LEU A 142 -7.26 11.99 -3.02
C LEU A 142 -6.32 11.01 -2.30
N LEU A 143 -5.13 10.78 -2.86
CA LEU A 143 -4.15 9.85 -2.28
C LEU A 143 -3.71 10.30 -0.88
N PHE A 144 -3.52 11.60 -0.65
CA PHE A 144 -3.19 12.11 0.68
C PHE A 144 -4.31 11.85 1.69
N ASN A 145 -5.55 12.03 1.27
CA ASN A 145 -6.72 11.83 2.12
C ASN A 145 -6.90 10.36 2.51
N THR A 146 -6.75 9.45 1.56
CA THR A 146 -6.82 8.01 1.85
C THR A 146 -5.65 7.55 2.73
N ASN A 147 -4.46 8.12 2.53
CA ASN A 147 -3.29 7.87 3.38
C ASN A 147 -3.48 8.37 4.82
N LEU A 148 -4.14 9.51 5.01
CA LEU A 148 -4.51 9.99 6.35
C LEU A 148 -5.46 9.01 7.05
N ILE A 149 -6.45 8.48 6.33
CA ILE A 149 -7.37 7.48 6.87
C ILE A 149 -6.61 6.19 7.20
N ARG A 150 -5.82 5.65 6.26
CA ARG A 150 -5.06 4.41 6.43
C ARG A 150 -4.09 4.50 7.62
N ARG A 151 -3.43 5.62 7.79
CA ARG A 151 -2.50 5.86 8.89
C ARG A 151 -3.17 5.79 10.28
N ARG A 152 -4.43 6.20 10.38
CA ARG A 152 -5.23 6.16 11.61
C ARG A 152 -5.95 4.84 11.79
N VAL A 153 -6.46 4.26 10.70
CA VAL A 153 -7.21 3.00 10.70
C VAL A 153 -6.32 1.92 10.09
N ARG A 154 -5.49 1.30 10.93
CA ARG A 154 -4.55 0.23 10.54
C ARG A 154 -5.23 -1.13 10.54
N SER A 155 -6.39 -1.22 9.90
CA SER A 155 -7.15 -2.46 9.78
C SER A 155 -6.90 -3.13 8.45
N ALA A 156 -6.66 -4.44 8.47
CA ALA A 156 -6.59 -5.28 7.26
C ALA A 156 -7.92 -5.31 6.49
N LYS A 157 -9.04 -4.94 7.14
CA LYS A 157 -10.37 -4.90 6.54
C LYS A 157 -10.72 -3.54 5.91
N LEU A 158 -9.91 -2.50 6.17
CA LEU A 158 -10.13 -1.21 5.54
C LEU A 158 -9.90 -1.33 4.03
N THR A 159 -10.89 -0.94 3.26
CA THR A 159 -10.92 -1.03 1.81
C THR A 159 -11.27 0.32 1.22
N PHE A 160 -10.56 0.71 0.18
CA PHE A 160 -10.86 1.90 -0.61
C PHE A 160 -11.25 1.49 -2.01
N SER A 161 -12.52 1.67 -2.34
CA SER A 161 -13.02 1.49 -3.69
C SER A 161 -12.97 2.84 -4.42
N ILE A 162 -12.39 2.87 -5.62
CA ILE A 162 -12.29 4.10 -6.41
C ILE A 162 -13.26 4.07 -7.57
N CYS A 163 -13.87 5.22 -7.89
CA CYS A 163 -14.66 5.43 -9.11
C CYS A 163 -14.39 6.85 -9.63
N THR A 164 -14.56 7.04 -10.92
CA THR A 164 -14.37 8.34 -11.58
C THR A 164 -15.73 8.91 -11.93
N LEU A 165 -16.00 10.16 -11.52
CA LEU A 165 -17.26 10.87 -11.72
C LEU A 165 -17.06 12.13 -12.57
N GLY A 166 -18.12 12.53 -13.27
CA GLY A 166 -18.15 13.69 -14.16
C GLY A 166 -17.71 13.36 -15.58
N THR A 167 -18.46 13.87 -16.53
CA THR A 167 -18.20 13.64 -17.98
C THR A 167 -16.99 14.43 -18.47
N GLU A 168 -16.77 15.61 -17.90
CA GLU A 168 -15.66 16.49 -18.27
C GLU A 168 -14.56 16.49 -17.20
N SER A 169 -14.91 16.64 -15.92
CA SER A 169 -13.90 16.72 -14.86
C SER A 169 -13.19 15.39 -14.60
N ARG A 170 -13.86 14.25 -14.82
CA ARG A 170 -13.36 12.89 -14.55
C ARG A 170 -12.66 12.79 -13.19
N THR A 171 -13.36 13.30 -12.16
CA THR A 171 -12.82 13.40 -10.80
C THR A 171 -12.87 12.05 -10.13
N ASP A 172 -11.75 11.62 -9.54
CA ASP A 172 -11.66 10.38 -8.79
C ASP A 172 -12.28 10.54 -7.41
N VAL A 173 -13.14 9.59 -7.06
CA VAL A 173 -13.85 9.52 -5.77
C VAL A 173 -13.54 8.19 -5.12
N ALA A 174 -13.11 8.20 -3.85
CA ALA A 174 -12.87 7.00 -3.07
C ALA A 174 -13.99 6.78 -2.06
N ILE A 175 -14.46 5.54 -1.96
CA ILE A 175 -15.34 5.06 -0.91
C ILE A 175 -14.49 4.25 0.06
N ALA A 176 -14.39 4.71 1.31
CA ALA A 176 -13.69 4.02 2.38
C ALA A 176 -14.66 3.24 3.27
N TYR A 177 -14.41 1.97 3.51
CA TYR A 177 -15.24 1.12 4.35
C TYR A 177 -14.44 -0.02 4.99
N LEU A 178 -14.97 -0.56 6.09
CA LEU A 178 -14.46 -1.80 6.70
C LEU A 178 -15.25 -2.99 6.12
N ALA A 179 -14.55 -3.90 5.44
CA ALA A 179 -15.17 -4.98 4.69
C ALA A 179 -15.98 -5.98 5.55
N ASP A 180 -15.64 -6.07 6.86
CA ASP A 180 -16.32 -6.92 7.83
C ASP A 180 -17.50 -6.25 8.56
N GLN A 181 -17.69 -4.93 8.36
CA GLN A 181 -18.72 -4.15 9.07
C GLN A 181 -19.70 -3.45 8.13
N VAL A 182 -19.34 -3.31 6.85
CA VAL A 182 -20.17 -2.63 5.87
C VAL A 182 -21.42 -3.46 5.53
N ASN A 183 -22.57 -2.79 5.40
CA ASN A 183 -23.74 -3.40 4.79
C ASN A 183 -23.51 -3.47 3.26
N GLU A 184 -23.37 -4.67 2.73
CA GLU A 184 -23.04 -4.90 1.31
C GLU A 184 -24.13 -4.36 0.36
N GLU A 185 -25.42 -4.50 0.72
CA GLU A 185 -26.52 -3.97 -0.09
C GLU A 185 -26.46 -2.44 -0.19
N LEU A 186 -26.17 -1.78 0.94
CA LEU A 186 -26.02 -0.33 0.97
C LEU A 186 -24.80 0.13 0.17
N LEU A 187 -23.67 -0.58 0.29
CA LEU A 187 -22.45 -0.29 -0.45
C LEU A 187 -22.68 -0.40 -1.96
N GLU A 188 -23.33 -1.47 -2.40
CA GLU A 188 -23.63 -1.67 -3.82
C GLU A 188 -24.67 -0.65 -4.33
N ALA A 189 -25.68 -0.31 -3.52
CA ALA A 189 -26.63 0.74 -3.86
C ALA A 189 -25.95 2.12 -3.98
N LEU A 190 -24.97 2.41 -3.12
CA LEU A 190 -24.15 3.64 -3.21
C LEU A 190 -23.33 3.66 -4.50
N LYS A 191 -22.62 2.59 -4.81
CA LYS A 191 -21.81 2.46 -6.04
C LYS A 191 -22.69 2.64 -7.28
N GLN A 192 -23.86 2.00 -7.31
CA GLN A 192 -24.82 2.14 -8.40
C GLN A 192 -25.37 3.57 -8.53
N LYS A 193 -25.65 4.25 -7.41
CA LYS A 193 -26.06 5.66 -7.47
C LYS A 193 -24.95 6.53 -8.02
N LEU A 194 -23.71 6.34 -7.57
CA LEU A 194 -22.56 7.09 -8.09
C LEU A 194 -22.36 6.85 -9.59
N SER A 195 -22.43 5.61 -10.06
CA SER A 195 -22.26 5.28 -11.48
C SER A 195 -23.35 5.86 -12.39
N ARG A 196 -24.54 6.15 -11.84
CA ARG A 196 -25.67 6.76 -12.59
C ARG A 196 -25.69 8.28 -12.54
N LEU A 197 -24.80 8.91 -11.76
CA LEU A 197 -24.74 10.36 -11.69
C LEU A 197 -24.30 10.96 -13.03
N GLN A 198 -25.19 11.71 -13.65
CA GLN A 198 -24.91 12.48 -14.87
C GLN A 198 -24.54 13.91 -14.49
N ILE A 199 -23.31 14.11 -14.05
CA ILE A 199 -22.77 15.42 -13.72
C ILE A 199 -21.66 15.78 -14.72
N THR A 200 -21.58 17.04 -15.08
CA THR A 200 -20.53 17.54 -16.00
C THR A 200 -19.20 17.63 -15.27
N SER A 201 -19.22 18.22 -14.09
CA SER A 201 -18.01 18.39 -13.25
C SER A 201 -18.33 18.22 -11.78
N LEU A 202 -17.36 17.69 -11.04
CA LEU A 202 -17.33 17.63 -9.59
C LEU A 202 -16.16 18.50 -9.14
N THR A 203 -16.47 19.57 -8.40
CA THR A 203 -15.46 20.42 -7.75
C THR A 203 -15.47 20.18 -6.26
N MET A 204 -14.30 20.12 -5.63
CA MET A 204 -14.17 20.13 -4.18
C MET A 204 -14.23 21.55 -3.66
#